data_61234eedf2a78d0969f62004bd2c1bf1
#
_entry.id   61234eedf2a78d0969f62004bd2c1bf1
#
_cell.length_a   1.000
_cell.length_b   1.000
_cell.length_c   1.000
_cell.angle_alpha   90.00
_cell.angle_beta   90.00
_cell.angle_gamma   90.00
#
_symmetry.space_group_name_H-M   'P 1'
#
loop_
_entity.id
_entity.type
_entity.pdbx_description
1 polymer ?
#
loop_
_entity_poly.entity_id
_entity_poly.type
_entity_poly.pdbx_seq_one_letter_code
_entity_poly.pdbx_strand_id
1 'polypeptide(L)'
;MTAGTGLTALNTLQLHASAERLVTVTSSDQLRAEIAALDEGAVPHVLGGGSNVILCDHLPGTTLLMAIKGREVLSDDDTKVVIRVGAGESWHDFVVWCHHQGFHGLANLALIPGSVGGAPIQNIGAYGVEVADCIEAVHAVHRQTGERACLSLKDCEFRYRDSVFKHEAGAKWIITEVDFVLDREAPVEANYPTLRARLSKAELTHDAVLAAVISIRRERLPDPVITPNVGSFFKNPVISQQDIDILRQNFPEVPVYPASNDAVKISAAWLIDQLGWRGEERDGVKVSDDHALVLEGCGARSAAAWLALAADIAASVEEAYDVSLELEPRVIGAAG
;
A
#
# COMPACT_ATOMS: atom_id res chain seq x y z
N MET A 1 -34.54 -7.24 -1.11
CA MET A 1 -33.11 -6.94 -1.13
C MET A 1 -32.51 -7.71 0.03
N THR A 2 -31.72 -8.73 -0.24
CA THR A 2 -30.92 -9.43 0.79
C THR A 2 -29.93 -8.45 1.36
N ALA A 3 -29.93 -8.27 2.69
CA ALA A 3 -28.93 -7.43 3.35
C ALA A 3 -27.54 -8.02 3.07
N GLY A 4 -26.68 -7.30 2.38
CA GLY A 4 -25.31 -7.72 2.09
C GLY A 4 -24.48 -7.85 3.38
N THR A 5 -23.38 -8.56 3.30
CA THR A 5 -22.41 -8.68 4.41
C THR A 5 -21.64 -7.37 4.59
N GLY A 6 -21.67 -6.80 5.81
CA GLY A 6 -20.98 -5.55 6.12
C GLY A 6 -19.45 -5.68 6.02
N LEU A 7 -18.78 -4.68 5.43
CA LEU A 7 -17.34 -4.62 5.21
C LEU A 7 -16.66 -3.55 6.08
N THR A 8 -17.36 -2.89 6.99
CA THR A 8 -16.84 -1.78 7.81
C THR A 8 -15.58 -2.17 8.61
N ALA A 9 -15.56 -3.37 9.18
CA ALA A 9 -14.41 -3.88 9.92
C ALA A 9 -13.27 -4.42 9.01
N LEU A 10 -13.48 -4.45 7.70
CA LEU A 10 -12.55 -4.99 6.72
C LEU A 10 -11.87 -3.90 5.86
N ASN A 11 -12.00 -2.62 6.26
CA ASN A 11 -11.31 -1.51 5.64
C ASN A 11 -10.90 -0.48 6.70
N THR A 12 -9.72 0.11 6.56
CA THR A 12 -9.14 1.03 7.55
C THR A 12 -9.78 2.43 7.52
N LEU A 13 -10.52 2.78 6.47
CA LEU A 13 -11.37 3.97 6.44
C LEU A 13 -12.67 3.80 7.21
N GLN A 14 -12.98 2.57 7.68
CA GLN A 14 -14.23 2.21 8.38
C GLN A 14 -15.50 2.62 7.61
N LEU A 15 -15.42 2.57 6.27
CA LEU A 15 -16.54 2.88 5.40
C LEU A 15 -17.69 1.88 5.60
N HIS A 16 -18.91 2.36 5.58
CA HIS A 16 -20.14 1.54 5.65
C HIS A 16 -20.41 0.90 4.29
N ALA A 17 -19.51 0.03 3.85
CA ALA A 17 -19.65 -0.75 2.65
C ALA A 17 -20.27 -2.14 2.94
N SER A 18 -20.89 -2.73 1.93
CA SER A 18 -21.44 -4.08 1.97
C SER A 18 -21.04 -4.89 0.73
N ALA A 19 -20.85 -6.20 0.89
CA ALA A 19 -20.69 -7.13 -0.22
C ALA A 19 -21.98 -7.92 -0.41
N GLU A 20 -22.40 -8.13 -1.65
CA GLU A 20 -23.54 -9.01 -1.96
C GLU A 20 -23.23 -10.44 -1.48
N ARG A 21 -22.06 -10.96 -1.79
CA ARG A 21 -21.51 -12.23 -1.30
C ARG A 21 -20.06 -12.04 -0.82
N LEU A 22 -19.79 -12.37 0.44
CA LEU A 22 -18.43 -12.34 1.00
C LEU A 22 -17.95 -13.77 1.23
N VAL A 23 -16.73 -14.09 0.73
CA VAL A 23 -16.09 -15.39 0.94
C VAL A 23 -14.71 -15.19 1.51
N THR A 24 -14.44 -15.80 2.66
CA THR A 24 -13.09 -15.85 3.24
C THR A 24 -12.32 -17.00 2.61
N VAL A 25 -11.21 -16.68 1.94
CA VAL A 25 -10.36 -17.62 1.22
C VAL A 25 -9.15 -17.97 2.07
N THR A 26 -9.03 -19.24 2.46
CA THR A 26 -7.97 -19.74 3.34
C THR A 26 -6.95 -20.64 2.64
N SER A 27 -7.18 -21.01 1.36
CA SER A 27 -6.23 -21.78 0.55
C SER A 27 -6.35 -21.43 -0.94
N SER A 28 -5.27 -21.69 -1.70
CA SER A 28 -5.26 -21.54 -3.15
C SER A 28 -6.26 -22.47 -3.84
N ASP A 29 -6.50 -23.69 -3.30
CA ASP A 29 -7.50 -24.62 -3.86
C ASP A 29 -8.91 -24.12 -3.62
N GLN A 30 -9.21 -23.57 -2.43
CA GLN A 30 -10.50 -22.94 -2.16
C GLN A 30 -10.71 -21.74 -3.12
N LEU A 31 -9.71 -20.89 -3.32
CA LEU A 31 -9.78 -19.79 -4.27
C LEU A 31 -10.19 -20.26 -5.66
N ARG A 32 -9.54 -21.32 -6.16
CA ARG A 32 -9.83 -21.90 -7.47
C ARG A 32 -11.25 -22.48 -7.55
N ALA A 33 -11.71 -23.12 -6.49
CA ALA A 33 -13.07 -23.63 -6.42
C ALA A 33 -14.11 -22.49 -6.44
N GLU A 34 -13.86 -21.41 -5.71
CA GLU A 34 -14.74 -20.21 -5.74
C GLU A 34 -14.76 -19.56 -7.11
N ILE A 35 -13.61 -19.42 -7.77
CA ILE A 35 -13.52 -18.88 -9.14
C ILE A 35 -14.31 -19.75 -10.12
N ALA A 36 -14.17 -21.08 -10.03
CA ALA A 36 -14.88 -22.01 -10.90
C ALA A 36 -16.40 -22.01 -10.67
N ALA A 37 -16.87 -21.56 -9.51
CA ALA A 37 -18.28 -21.44 -9.17
C ALA A 37 -18.90 -20.09 -9.53
N LEU A 38 -18.12 -19.13 -10.06
CA LEU A 38 -18.65 -17.86 -10.52
C LEU A 38 -19.43 -18.03 -11.82
N ASP A 39 -20.40 -17.16 -12.03
CA ASP A 39 -21.11 -17.06 -13.31
C ASP A 39 -20.14 -16.70 -14.44
N GLU A 40 -20.45 -17.09 -15.68
CA GLU A 40 -19.62 -16.81 -16.85
C GLU A 40 -19.39 -15.30 -17.00
N GLY A 41 -18.11 -14.93 -17.09
CA GLY A 41 -17.70 -13.53 -17.22
C GLY A 41 -17.68 -12.74 -15.91
N ALA A 42 -18.17 -13.29 -14.79
CA ALA A 42 -18.09 -12.62 -13.50
C ALA A 42 -16.65 -12.48 -13.01
N VAL A 43 -16.37 -11.32 -12.43
CA VAL A 43 -15.04 -10.98 -11.89
C VAL A 43 -15.18 -10.64 -10.41
N PRO A 44 -14.55 -11.39 -9.50
CA PRO A 44 -14.70 -11.13 -8.08
C PRO A 44 -13.91 -9.89 -7.65
N HIS A 45 -14.43 -9.16 -6.66
CA HIS A 45 -13.64 -8.20 -5.90
C HIS A 45 -12.68 -8.94 -4.97
N VAL A 46 -11.48 -8.38 -4.74
CA VAL A 46 -10.48 -9.00 -3.87
C VAL A 46 -10.08 -8.01 -2.78
N LEU A 47 -10.20 -8.41 -1.53
CA LEU A 47 -9.74 -7.67 -0.36
C LEU A 47 -8.62 -8.43 0.36
N GLY A 48 -7.55 -7.72 0.67
CA GLY A 48 -6.54 -8.13 1.65
C GLY A 48 -6.83 -7.50 3.01
N GLY A 49 -5.87 -6.79 3.59
CA GLY A 49 -6.03 -6.07 4.86
C GLY A 49 -6.90 -4.80 4.80
N GLY A 50 -7.44 -4.43 3.63
CA GLY A 50 -8.31 -3.27 3.47
C GLY A 50 -7.68 -1.90 3.79
N SER A 51 -6.36 -1.82 3.79
CA SER A 51 -5.61 -0.65 4.28
C SER A 51 -5.23 0.36 3.19
N ASN A 52 -5.49 0.04 1.92
CA ASN A 52 -5.21 0.92 0.77
C ASN A 52 -6.36 0.86 -0.26
N VAL A 53 -7.58 0.85 0.23
CA VAL A 53 -8.80 0.80 -0.61
C VAL A 53 -9.85 1.78 -0.12
N ILE A 54 -10.60 2.32 -1.07
CA ILE A 54 -11.83 3.09 -0.84
C ILE A 54 -12.98 2.22 -1.35
N LEU A 55 -13.78 1.68 -0.45
CA LEU A 55 -14.91 0.82 -0.80
C LEU A 55 -16.16 1.68 -1.06
N CYS A 56 -16.78 1.53 -2.22
CA CYS A 56 -18.11 2.09 -2.46
C CYS A 56 -19.15 1.36 -1.61
N ASP A 57 -20.32 1.98 -1.44
CA ASP A 57 -21.35 1.56 -0.47
C ASP A 57 -21.80 0.10 -0.67
N HIS A 58 -21.80 -0.38 -1.92
CA HIS A 58 -22.17 -1.74 -2.24
C HIS A 58 -21.24 -2.36 -3.30
N LEU A 59 -20.73 -3.56 -3.01
CA LEU A 59 -19.96 -4.36 -3.93
C LEU A 59 -20.84 -5.48 -4.47
N PRO A 60 -21.29 -5.41 -5.74
CA PRO A 60 -22.09 -6.46 -6.34
C PRO A 60 -21.26 -7.72 -6.61
N GLY A 61 -21.95 -8.86 -6.73
CA GLY A 61 -21.30 -10.14 -6.98
C GLY A 61 -20.47 -10.64 -5.80
N THR A 62 -19.37 -11.33 -6.10
CA THR A 62 -18.54 -11.98 -5.08
C THR A 62 -17.36 -11.12 -4.67
N THR A 63 -17.19 -10.94 -3.37
CA THR A 63 -15.99 -10.36 -2.75
C THR A 63 -15.21 -11.47 -2.04
N LEU A 64 -13.93 -11.62 -2.39
CA LEU A 64 -13.00 -12.59 -1.80
C LEU A 64 -12.12 -11.87 -0.77
N LEU A 65 -12.21 -12.29 0.50
CA LEU A 65 -11.31 -11.85 1.56
C LEU A 65 -10.13 -12.82 1.63
N MET A 66 -8.93 -12.34 1.30
CA MET A 66 -7.72 -13.15 1.28
C MET A 66 -7.21 -13.42 2.70
N ALA A 67 -7.33 -14.66 3.16
CA ALA A 67 -6.94 -15.12 4.49
C ALA A 67 -6.00 -16.35 4.43
N ILE A 68 -5.30 -16.56 3.30
CA ILE A 68 -4.31 -17.63 3.15
C ILE A 68 -3.14 -17.34 4.08
N LYS A 69 -2.94 -18.20 5.07
CA LYS A 69 -1.89 -18.09 6.09
C LYS A 69 -0.77 -19.08 5.85
N GLY A 70 0.34 -18.85 6.52
CA GLY A 70 1.50 -19.73 6.54
C GLY A 70 2.79 -18.98 6.21
N ARG A 71 3.87 -19.47 6.81
CA ARG A 71 5.26 -19.00 6.59
C ARG A 71 6.10 -20.26 6.49
N GLU A 72 6.60 -20.56 5.32
CA GLU A 72 7.40 -21.75 5.03
C GLU A 72 8.80 -21.33 4.58
N VAL A 73 9.82 -21.81 5.28
CA VAL A 73 11.21 -21.65 4.88
C VAL A 73 11.51 -22.65 3.78
N LEU A 74 11.70 -22.16 2.55
CA LEU A 74 11.97 -22.99 1.37
C LEU A 74 13.46 -23.37 1.26
N SER A 75 14.33 -22.41 1.59
CA SER A 75 15.76 -22.63 1.70
C SER A 75 16.36 -21.72 2.78
N ASP A 76 17.38 -22.21 3.45
CA ASP A 76 18.10 -21.50 4.50
C ASP A 76 19.58 -21.89 4.39
N ASP A 77 20.40 -20.99 3.88
CA ASP A 77 21.83 -21.13 3.85
C ASP A 77 22.50 -20.16 4.84
N ASP A 78 23.84 -20.15 4.90
CA ASP A 78 24.58 -19.35 5.89
C ASP A 78 24.30 -17.84 5.78
N THR A 79 23.91 -17.34 4.60
CA THR A 79 23.74 -15.92 4.33
C THR A 79 22.30 -15.56 3.96
N LYS A 80 21.62 -16.38 3.17
CA LYS A 80 20.30 -16.09 2.62
C LYS A 80 19.25 -17.09 3.06
N VAL A 81 18.04 -16.61 3.22
CA VAL A 81 16.85 -17.42 3.47
C VAL A 81 15.78 -17.06 2.44
N VAL A 82 15.13 -18.08 1.88
CA VAL A 82 13.93 -17.91 1.04
C VAL A 82 12.72 -18.38 1.81
N ILE A 83 11.71 -17.52 1.91
CA ILE A 83 10.52 -17.77 2.72
C ILE A 83 9.28 -17.56 1.86
N ARG A 84 8.42 -18.59 1.75
CA ARG A 84 7.08 -18.46 1.18
C ARG A 84 6.11 -18.03 2.25
N VAL A 85 5.32 -16.99 1.95
CA VAL A 85 4.39 -16.39 2.89
C VAL A 85 3.01 -16.25 2.27
N GLY A 86 1.98 -16.73 2.97
CA GLY A 86 0.59 -16.64 2.53
C GLY A 86 0.11 -15.20 2.42
N ALA A 87 -0.64 -14.91 1.36
CA ALA A 87 -1.11 -13.54 1.03
C ALA A 87 -1.95 -12.88 2.13
N GLY A 88 -2.62 -13.67 2.98
CA GLY A 88 -3.42 -13.19 4.11
C GLY A 88 -2.64 -12.96 5.39
N GLU A 89 -1.32 -13.19 5.45
CA GLU A 89 -0.50 -12.84 6.62
C GLU A 89 -0.50 -11.32 6.84
N SER A 90 -0.51 -10.90 8.13
CA SER A 90 -0.29 -9.50 8.49
C SER A 90 1.12 -9.08 8.06
N TRP A 91 1.23 -7.98 7.32
CA TRP A 91 2.52 -7.48 6.87
C TRP A 91 3.44 -7.14 8.04
N HIS A 92 2.95 -6.37 9.01
CA HIS A 92 3.77 -5.96 10.16
C HIS A 92 4.22 -7.15 11.00
N ASP A 93 3.32 -8.10 11.27
CA ASP A 93 3.66 -9.30 12.04
C ASP A 93 4.69 -10.18 11.32
N PHE A 94 4.65 -10.21 9.98
CA PHE A 94 5.66 -10.87 9.18
C PHE A 94 7.02 -10.18 9.29
N VAL A 95 7.08 -8.85 9.16
CA VAL A 95 8.32 -8.07 9.33
C VAL A 95 8.95 -8.30 10.71
N VAL A 96 8.14 -8.23 11.77
CA VAL A 96 8.61 -8.46 13.15
C VAL A 96 9.09 -9.89 13.34
N TRP A 97 8.36 -10.86 12.78
CA TRP A 97 8.78 -12.26 12.83
C TRP A 97 10.12 -12.49 12.11
N CYS A 98 10.31 -11.95 10.89
CA CYS A 98 11.60 -12.02 10.19
C CYS A 98 12.73 -11.45 11.02
N HIS A 99 12.51 -10.27 11.60
CA HIS A 99 13.49 -9.61 12.46
C HIS A 99 13.91 -10.50 13.65
N HIS A 100 12.96 -11.13 14.35
CA HIS A 100 13.25 -12.04 15.46
C HIS A 100 13.96 -13.33 15.04
N GLN A 101 13.85 -13.75 13.77
CA GLN A 101 14.60 -14.88 13.21
C GLN A 101 16.00 -14.47 12.73
N GLY A 102 16.38 -13.19 12.80
CA GLY A 102 17.62 -12.65 12.22
C GLY A 102 17.61 -12.61 10.70
N PHE A 103 16.43 -12.48 10.09
CA PHE A 103 16.23 -12.32 8.64
C PHE A 103 16.04 -10.82 8.34
N HIS A 104 17.01 -10.20 7.69
CA HIS A 104 17.08 -8.77 7.50
C HIS A 104 16.65 -8.35 6.09
N GLY A 105 16.34 -7.04 5.91
CA GLY A 105 15.88 -6.43 4.66
C GLY A 105 14.52 -5.74 4.76
N LEU A 106 13.66 -6.12 5.74
CA LEU A 106 12.28 -5.62 5.82
C LEU A 106 12.04 -4.60 6.94
N ALA A 107 13.01 -4.31 7.82
CA ALA A 107 12.81 -3.47 9.01
C ALA A 107 12.27 -2.07 8.67
N ASN A 108 12.73 -1.47 7.58
CA ASN A 108 12.29 -0.15 7.09
C ASN A 108 10.80 -0.12 6.69
N LEU A 109 10.21 -1.28 6.39
CA LEU A 109 8.82 -1.44 5.98
C LEU A 109 7.90 -1.82 7.15
N ALA A 110 8.41 -1.79 8.37
CA ALA A 110 7.63 -2.09 9.57
C ALA A 110 6.45 -1.14 9.75
N LEU A 111 5.38 -1.65 10.38
CA LEU A 111 4.16 -0.91 10.69
C LEU A 111 3.42 -0.34 9.46
N ILE A 112 3.73 -0.79 8.23
CA ILE A 112 2.86 -0.54 7.07
C ILE A 112 1.62 -1.42 7.27
N PRO A 113 0.39 -0.83 7.29
CA PRO A 113 -0.82 -1.62 7.45
C PRO A 113 -1.11 -2.48 6.22
N GLY A 114 -1.75 -3.63 6.42
CA GLY A 114 -2.19 -4.49 5.33
C GLY A 114 -1.70 -5.92 5.42
N SER A 115 -1.79 -6.63 4.32
CA SER A 115 -1.41 -8.04 4.20
C SER A 115 -0.24 -8.25 3.25
N VAL A 116 0.45 -9.39 3.41
CA VAL A 116 1.57 -9.79 2.55
C VAL A 116 1.19 -9.79 1.07
N GLY A 117 0.00 -10.29 0.69
CA GLY A 117 -0.45 -10.28 -0.70
C GLY A 117 -0.78 -8.88 -1.25
N GLY A 118 -1.00 -7.89 -0.37
CA GLY A 118 -1.17 -6.49 -0.77
C GLY A 118 0.14 -5.76 -1.04
N ALA A 119 1.25 -6.24 -0.47
CA ALA A 119 2.54 -5.59 -0.55
C ALA A 119 3.08 -5.47 -2.00
N PRO A 120 3.06 -6.51 -2.84
CA PRO A 120 3.52 -6.43 -4.24
C PRO A 120 2.65 -5.54 -5.12
N ILE A 121 1.35 -5.38 -4.82
CA ILE A 121 0.40 -4.70 -5.72
C ILE A 121 0.87 -3.27 -6.03
N GLN A 122 1.29 -2.54 -5.03
CA GLN A 122 1.78 -1.17 -5.18
C GLN A 122 3.27 -1.03 -4.83
N ASN A 123 4.01 -2.14 -4.79
CA ASN A 123 5.41 -2.13 -4.40
C ASN A 123 5.62 -1.26 -3.15
N ILE A 124 5.05 -1.70 -2.01
CA ILE A 124 5.10 -0.90 -0.79
C ILE A 124 6.53 -0.50 -0.47
N GLY A 125 6.73 0.72 -0.03
CA GLY A 125 8.06 1.24 0.26
C GLY A 125 8.04 2.34 1.31
N ALA A 126 9.04 2.34 2.16
CA ALA A 126 9.25 3.34 3.19
C ALA A 126 10.73 3.44 3.56
N TYR A 127 11.16 4.63 3.98
CA TYR A 127 12.51 4.89 4.50
C TYR A 127 13.64 4.36 3.62
N GLY A 128 13.47 4.48 2.28
CA GLY A 128 14.50 4.15 1.30
C GLY A 128 14.54 2.70 0.83
N VAL A 129 13.62 1.85 1.30
CA VAL A 129 13.48 0.44 0.91
C VAL A 129 12.14 0.22 0.23
N GLU A 130 12.08 -0.59 -0.81
CA GLU A 130 10.87 -1.07 -1.46
C GLU A 130 10.76 -2.59 -1.27
N VAL A 131 9.53 -3.12 -1.22
CA VAL A 131 9.33 -4.56 -1.01
C VAL A 131 9.90 -5.40 -2.15
N ALA A 132 9.95 -4.85 -3.36
CA ALA A 132 10.58 -5.47 -4.52
C ALA A 132 12.04 -5.86 -4.28
N ASP A 133 12.76 -5.13 -3.42
CA ASP A 133 14.17 -5.43 -3.07
C ASP A 133 14.33 -6.78 -2.37
N CYS A 134 13.23 -7.31 -1.80
CA CYS A 134 13.21 -8.56 -1.05
C CYS A 134 12.30 -9.64 -1.65
N ILE A 135 11.57 -9.36 -2.74
CA ILE A 135 10.72 -10.36 -3.40
C ILE A 135 11.56 -11.21 -4.36
N GLU A 136 11.38 -12.52 -4.33
CA GLU A 136 11.92 -13.46 -5.32
C GLU A 136 10.87 -13.84 -6.36
N ALA A 137 9.64 -14.15 -5.92
CA ALA A 137 8.54 -14.53 -6.79
C ALA A 137 7.17 -14.22 -6.17
N VAL A 138 6.16 -14.06 -7.02
CA VAL A 138 4.77 -13.87 -6.61
C VAL A 138 3.92 -15.00 -7.19
N HIS A 139 3.28 -15.78 -6.31
CA HIS A 139 2.36 -16.85 -6.70
C HIS A 139 0.94 -16.29 -6.78
N ALA A 140 0.27 -16.60 -7.87
CA ALA A 140 -1.05 -16.06 -8.14
C ALA A 140 -1.96 -17.08 -8.85
N VAL A 141 -3.26 -16.80 -8.81
CA VAL A 141 -4.31 -17.55 -9.49
C VAL A 141 -5.03 -16.59 -10.44
N HIS A 142 -5.25 -17.01 -11.68
CA HIS A 142 -5.99 -16.23 -12.66
C HIS A 142 -7.46 -16.12 -12.25
N ARG A 143 -7.97 -14.90 -12.15
CA ARG A 143 -9.28 -14.57 -11.55
C ARG A 143 -10.51 -15.07 -12.32
N GLN A 144 -10.34 -15.58 -13.54
CA GLN A 144 -11.42 -16.15 -14.36
C GLN A 144 -11.22 -17.64 -14.62
N THR A 145 -9.97 -18.07 -14.88
CA THR A 145 -9.70 -19.46 -15.27
C THR A 145 -9.29 -20.35 -14.10
N GLY A 146 -8.88 -19.79 -12.96
CA GLY A 146 -8.33 -20.54 -11.84
C GLY A 146 -6.93 -21.11 -12.11
N GLU A 147 -6.28 -20.75 -13.22
CA GLU A 147 -4.92 -21.18 -13.54
C GLU A 147 -3.91 -20.58 -12.55
N ARG A 148 -2.95 -21.39 -12.12
CA ARG A 148 -1.86 -20.94 -11.23
C ARG A 148 -0.70 -20.39 -12.04
N ALA A 149 -0.08 -19.34 -11.55
CA ALA A 149 1.15 -18.78 -12.08
C ALA A 149 2.14 -18.47 -10.95
N CYS A 150 3.42 -18.53 -11.31
CA CYS A 150 4.52 -18.02 -10.51
C CYS A 150 5.17 -16.92 -11.35
N LEU A 151 5.04 -15.67 -10.90
CA LEU A 151 5.56 -14.49 -11.58
C LEU A 151 6.93 -14.15 -10.98
N SER A 152 7.94 -14.02 -11.84
CA SER A 152 9.26 -13.53 -11.45
C SER A 152 9.24 -12.02 -11.18
N LEU A 153 10.31 -11.48 -10.58
CA LEU A 153 10.48 -10.03 -10.44
C LEU A 153 10.28 -9.27 -11.76
N LYS A 154 10.78 -9.84 -12.86
CA LYS A 154 10.64 -9.25 -14.20
C LYS A 154 9.18 -9.19 -14.64
N ASP A 155 8.41 -10.24 -14.36
CA ASP A 155 6.98 -10.31 -14.73
C ASP A 155 6.13 -9.38 -13.88
N CYS A 156 6.58 -9.05 -12.65
CA CYS A 156 5.91 -8.13 -11.76
C CYS A 156 6.07 -6.66 -12.13
N GLU A 157 7.06 -6.29 -12.95
CA GLU A 157 7.32 -4.92 -13.45
C GLU A 157 7.28 -3.85 -12.36
N PHE A 158 7.90 -4.12 -11.21
CA PHE A 158 7.88 -3.20 -10.07
C PHE A 158 8.48 -1.84 -10.40
N ARG A 159 7.77 -0.78 -9.97
CA ARG A 159 8.17 0.62 -10.05
C ARG A 159 7.73 1.35 -8.77
N TYR A 160 8.08 2.63 -8.65
CA TYR A 160 7.63 3.45 -7.53
C TYR A 160 6.10 3.46 -7.42
N ARG A 161 5.56 2.91 -6.33
CA ARG A 161 4.10 2.75 -6.05
C ARG A 161 3.32 2.11 -7.20
N ASP A 162 3.98 1.19 -7.94
CA ASP A 162 3.41 0.56 -9.10
C ASP A 162 3.93 -0.87 -9.32
N SER A 163 3.12 -1.70 -9.99
CA SER A 163 3.46 -3.03 -10.47
C SER A 163 2.49 -3.46 -11.56
N VAL A 164 2.79 -4.57 -12.26
CA VAL A 164 1.88 -5.16 -13.25
C VAL A 164 0.47 -5.40 -12.69
N PHE A 165 0.32 -5.69 -11.39
CA PHE A 165 -0.97 -5.98 -10.75
C PHE A 165 -1.94 -4.79 -10.70
N LYS A 166 -1.48 -3.58 -10.92
CA LYS A 166 -2.33 -2.37 -11.03
C LYS A 166 -2.84 -2.12 -12.43
N HIS A 167 -2.24 -2.74 -13.45
CA HIS A 167 -2.55 -2.59 -14.85
C HIS A 167 -3.36 -3.76 -15.40
N GLU A 168 -4.03 -3.58 -16.53
CA GLU A 168 -4.91 -4.58 -17.15
C GLU A 168 -4.22 -5.95 -17.29
N ALA A 169 -2.96 -5.95 -17.74
CA ALA A 169 -2.18 -7.17 -17.94
C ALA A 169 -2.02 -8.03 -16.67
N GLY A 170 -1.94 -7.41 -15.51
CA GLY A 170 -1.74 -8.08 -14.22
C GLY A 170 -2.97 -8.09 -13.32
N ALA A 171 -3.97 -7.24 -13.57
CA ALA A 171 -5.23 -7.20 -12.80
C ALA A 171 -6.02 -8.52 -12.87
N LYS A 172 -5.69 -9.39 -13.81
CA LYS A 172 -6.22 -10.76 -13.93
C LYS A 172 -5.70 -11.74 -12.88
N TRP A 173 -4.66 -11.39 -12.12
CA TRP A 173 -4.04 -12.25 -11.12
C TRP A 173 -4.50 -11.92 -9.72
N ILE A 174 -4.81 -12.94 -8.93
CA ILE A 174 -5.07 -12.86 -7.50
C ILE A 174 -3.89 -13.48 -6.77
N ILE A 175 -3.15 -12.69 -6.01
CA ILE A 175 -1.96 -13.14 -5.28
C ILE A 175 -2.36 -14.07 -4.15
N THR A 176 -1.74 -15.24 -4.08
CA THR A 176 -1.97 -16.26 -3.06
C THR A 176 -0.82 -16.40 -2.08
N GLU A 177 0.42 -16.22 -2.55
CA GLU A 177 1.64 -16.35 -1.76
C GLU A 177 2.73 -15.45 -2.36
N VAL A 178 3.70 -15.08 -1.55
CA VAL A 178 4.88 -14.32 -1.97
C VAL A 178 6.13 -15.00 -1.43
N ASP A 179 7.11 -15.25 -2.28
CA ASP A 179 8.43 -15.74 -1.89
C ASP A 179 9.36 -14.53 -1.66
N PHE A 180 9.90 -14.46 -0.46
CA PHE A 180 10.86 -13.43 -0.07
C PHE A 180 12.27 -14.04 0.04
N VAL A 181 13.26 -13.32 -0.49
CA VAL A 181 14.67 -13.59 -0.25
C VAL A 181 15.21 -12.55 0.75
N LEU A 182 15.64 -13.01 1.91
CA LEU A 182 16.17 -12.17 2.98
C LEU A 182 17.61 -12.57 3.31
N ASP A 183 18.33 -11.65 3.93
CA ASP A 183 19.77 -11.84 4.19
C ASP A 183 20.03 -11.77 5.70
N ARG A 184 20.83 -12.69 6.22
CA ARG A 184 21.26 -12.72 7.62
C ARG A 184 22.36 -11.70 7.91
N GLU A 185 23.12 -11.33 6.89
CA GLU A 185 24.27 -10.42 6.96
C GLU A 185 24.01 -9.08 6.23
N ALA A 186 22.73 -8.79 5.89
CA ALA A 186 22.39 -7.54 5.22
C ALA A 186 22.94 -6.32 5.97
N PRO A 187 23.46 -5.33 5.26
CA PRO A 187 23.85 -4.08 5.88
C PRO A 187 22.64 -3.38 6.52
N VAL A 188 22.90 -2.62 7.58
CA VAL A 188 21.85 -1.85 8.24
C VAL A 188 21.48 -0.64 7.40
N GLU A 189 20.27 -0.63 6.81
CA GLU A 189 19.79 0.45 5.96
C GLU A 189 19.15 1.57 6.78
N ALA A 190 19.89 2.69 6.92
CA ALA A 190 19.46 3.87 7.67
C ALA A 190 19.70 5.20 6.94
N ASN A 191 19.86 5.14 5.61
CA ASN A 191 20.26 6.31 4.81
C ASN A 191 19.12 7.33 4.60
N TYR A 192 17.88 6.98 4.86
CA TYR A 192 16.77 7.90 4.73
C TYR A 192 16.89 9.06 5.75
N PRO A 193 16.79 10.34 5.34
CA PRO A 193 17.14 11.48 6.18
C PRO A 193 16.49 11.51 7.56
N THR A 194 15.19 11.27 7.64
CA THR A 194 14.46 11.26 8.92
C THR A 194 14.91 10.12 9.84
N LEU A 195 15.14 8.92 9.27
CA LEU A 195 15.61 7.75 10.00
C LEU A 195 17.04 7.96 10.49
N ARG A 196 17.92 8.48 9.62
CA ARG A 196 19.31 8.82 9.96
C ARG A 196 19.39 9.86 11.08
N ALA A 197 18.54 10.89 11.03
CA ALA A 197 18.48 11.90 12.10
C ALA A 197 18.05 11.29 13.43
N ARG A 198 17.09 10.37 13.44
CA ARG A 198 16.62 9.66 14.64
C ARG A 198 17.72 8.77 15.23
N LEU A 199 18.52 8.11 14.40
CA LEU A 199 19.57 7.18 14.79
C LEU A 199 20.95 7.83 15.04
N SER A 200 21.07 9.15 14.85
CA SER A 200 22.36 9.87 14.88
C SER A 200 23.17 9.72 16.18
N LYS A 201 22.54 9.31 17.28
CA LYS A 201 23.16 9.12 18.62
C LYS A 201 23.09 7.67 19.10
N ALA A 202 22.55 6.76 18.31
CA ALA A 202 22.40 5.35 18.66
C ALA A 202 23.43 4.50 17.95
N GLU A 203 23.76 3.34 18.50
CA GLU A 203 24.47 2.30 17.75
C GLU A 203 23.59 1.85 16.60
N LEU A 204 24.18 1.76 15.39
CA LEU A 204 23.48 1.40 14.18
C LEU A 204 23.32 -0.12 14.11
N THR A 205 22.16 -0.61 14.54
CA THR A 205 21.79 -2.02 14.54
C THR A 205 20.44 -2.21 13.86
N HIS A 206 20.12 -3.44 13.43
CA HIS A 206 18.81 -3.77 12.89
C HIS A 206 17.67 -3.53 13.91
N ASP A 207 17.92 -3.82 15.20
CA ASP A 207 16.98 -3.52 16.30
C ASP A 207 16.70 -2.02 16.41
N ALA A 208 17.76 -1.19 16.33
CA ALA A 208 17.63 0.26 16.40
C ALA A 208 16.82 0.80 15.20
N VAL A 209 17.04 0.27 13.99
CA VAL A 209 16.27 0.65 12.79
C VAL A 209 14.80 0.28 12.94
N LEU A 210 14.49 -0.96 13.31
CA LEU A 210 13.10 -1.41 13.50
C LEU A 210 12.37 -0.55 14.53
N ALA A 211 12.99 -0.31 15.70
CA ALA A 211 12.43 0.51 16.75
C ALA A 211 12.23 1.96 16.31
N ALA A 212 13.20 2.56 15.63
CA ALA A 212 13.12 3.91 15.11
C ALA A 212 12.02 4.09 14.07
N VAL A 213 11.90 3.15 13.11
CA VAL A 213 10.84 3.15 12.10
C VAL A 213 9.46 3.09 12.76
N ILE A 214 9.25 2.16 13.69
CA ILE A 214 7.99 2.03 14.43
C ILE A 214 7.68 3.33 15.20
N SER A 215 8.65 3.91 15.89
CA SER A 215 8.48 5.17 16.64
C SER A 215 8.09 6.34 15.72
N ILE A 216 8.85 6.54 14.62
CA ILE A 216 8.59 7.64 13.67
C ILE A 216 7.20 7.49 13.05
N ARG A 217 6.80 6.26 12.69
CA ARG A 217 5.48 6.04 12.10
C ARG A 217 4.35 6.29 13.08
N ARG A 218 4.48 5.87 14.34
CA ARG A 218 3.49 6.14 15.40
C ARG A 218 3.36 7.63 15.72
N GLU A 219 4.44 8.39 15.60
CA GLU A 219 4.43 9.83 15.82
C GLU A 219 3.78 10.62 14.68
N ARG A 220 3.84 10.11 13.46
CA ARG A 220 3.44 10.84 12.25
C ARG A 220 2.15 10.36 11.59
N LEU A 221 1.76 9.12 11.85
CA LEU A 221 0.61 8.50 11.22
C LEU A 221 -0.37 8.05 12.31
N PRO A 222 -1.63 8.47 12.23
CA PRO A 222 -2.62 8.01 13.17
C PRO A 222 -2.86 6.50 12.99
N ASP A 223 -3.12 5.82 14.12
CA ASP A 223 -3.51 4.41 14.10
C ASP A 223 -4.90 4.29 13.42
N PRO A 224 -5.03 3.55 12.30
CA PRO A 224 -6.28 3.44 11.58
C PRO A 224 -7.41 2.74 12.37
N VAL A 225 -7.06 2.02 13.43
CA VAL A 225 -8.06 1.44 14.35
C VAL A 225 -8.76 2.54 15.18
N ILE A 226 -8.03 3.61 15.51
CA ILE A 226 -8.52 4.73 16.32
C ILE A 226 -9.07 5.83 15.39
N THR A 227 -8.27 6.24 14.42
CA THR A 227 -8.59 7.29 13.45
C THR A 227 -8.57 6.72 12.04
N PRO A 228 -9.76 6.55 11.41
CA PRO A 228 -9.83 5.98 10.06
C PRO A 228 -8.92 6.71 9.08
N ASN A 229 -8.03 5.97 8.41
CA ASN A 229 -7.13 6.49 7.38
C ASN A 229 -6.56 5.35 6.52
N VAL A 230 -5.88 5.68 5.43
CA VAL A 230 -5.16 4.75 4.54
C VAL A 230 -3.68 5.12 4.38
N GLY A 231 -3.14 5.91 5.31
CA GLY A 231 -1.82 6.51 5.15
C GLY A 231 -1.82 7.63 4.11
N SER A 232 -0.81 7.69 3.25
CA SER A 232 -0.77 8.69 2.18
C SER A 232 -1.93 8.50 1.20
N PHE A 233 -2.73 9.54 1.02
CA PHE A 233 -3.90 9.51 0.12
C PHE A 233 -3.53 9.79 -1.33
N PHE A 234 -2.40 10.49 -1.55
CA PHE A 234 -1.85 10.77 -2.87
C PHE A 234 -0.42 10.25 -3.00
N LYS A 235 -0.06 9.84 -4.21
CA LYS A 235 1.34 9.56 -4.56
C LYS A 235 2.13 10.86 -4.66
N ASN A 236 3.42 10.80 -4.44
CA ASN A 236 4.31 11.89 -4.83
C ASN A 236 4.38 11.93 -6.36
N PRO A 237 4.06 13.06 -7.02
CA PRO A 237 4.13 13.19 -8.47
C PRO A 237 5.54 12.96 -8.99
N VAL A 238 5.64 12.25 -10.12
CA VAL A 238 6.88 12.10 -10.88
C VAL A 238 6.75 12.94 -12.13
N ILE A 239 7.61 13.92 -12.28
CA ILE A 239 7.59 14.92 -13.38
C ILE A 239 8.93 14.95 -14.11
N SER A 240 8.95 15.48 -15.31
CA SER A 240 10.18 15.64 -16.09
C SER A 240 11.15 16.65 -15.45
N GLN A 241 12.43 16.57 -15.82
CA GLN A 241 13.41 17.57 -15.40
C GLN A 241 13.04 18.97 -15.91
N GLN A 242 12.43 19.08 -17.08
CA GLN A 242 11.99 20.36 -17.64
C GLN A 242 10.85 20.98 -16.79
N ASP A 243 9.87 20.17 -16.38
CA ASP A 243 8.73 20.65 -15.59
C ASP A 243 9.17 21.13 -14.20
N ILE A 244 10.12 20.41 -13.55
CA ILE A 244 10.64 20.89 -12.26
C ILE A 244 11.44 22.17 -12.39
N ASP A 245 12.17 22.37 -13.48
CA ASP A 245 12.93 23.61 -13.71
C ASP A 245 11.98 24.81 -13.90
N ILE A 246 10.84 24.61 -14.55
CA ILE A 246 9.76 25.61 -14.67
C ILE A 246 9.12 25.86 -13.29
N LEU A 247 8.72 24.80 -12.59
CA LEU A 247 8.06 24.91 -11.29
C LEU A 247 8.94 25.69 -10.29
N ARG A 248 10.25 25.41 -10.25
CA ARG A 248 11.20 26.05 -9.35
C ARG A 248 11.44 27.53 -9.62
N GLN A 249 11.10 28.05 -10.79
CA GLN A 249 11.17 29.49 -11.04
C GLN A 249 10.21 30.28 -10.13
N ASN A 250 9.04 29.68 -9.84
CA ASN A 250 8.03 30.29 -8.97
C ASN A 250 8.05 29.71 -7.53
N PHE A 251 8.50 28.45 -7.38
CA PHE A 251 8.48 27.71 -6.11
C PHE A 251 9.84 27.04 -5.83
N PRO A 252 10.91 27.83 -5.54
CA PRO A 252 12.28 27.32 -5.39
C PRO A 252 12.43 26.34 -4.23
N GLU A 253 11.55 26.40 -3.22
CA GLU A 253 11.59 25.59 -2.01
C GLU A 253 10.94 24.18 -2.18
N VAL A 254 10.36 23.88 -3.36
CA VAL A 254 9.70 22.57 -3.56
C VAL A 254 10.69 21.42 -3.35
N PRO A 255 10.40 20.49 -2.43
CA PRO A 255 11.29 19.36 -2.18
C PRO A 255 11.28 18.39 -3.36
N VAL A 256 12.47 18.00 -3.80
CA VAL A 256 12.68 17.11 -4.93
C VAL A 256 13.48 15.90 -4.48
N TYR A 257 13.08 14.73 -4.96
CA TYR A 257 13.72 13.44 -4.69
C TYR A 257 14.11 12.76 -6.00
N PRO A 258 15.15 11.94 -6.01
CA PRO A 258 15.53 11.17 -7.20
C PRO A 258 14.37 10.28 -7.68
N ALA A 259 14.24 10.16 -8.99
CA ALA A 259 13.41 9.17 -9.68
C ALA A 259 14.23 8.55 -10.82
N SER A 260 13.68 7.57 -11.56
CA SER A 260 14.33 6.96 -12.72
C SER A 260 14.12 7.77 -14.00
N ASN A 261 14.99 7.54 -15.01
CA ASN A 261 14.79 8.02 -16.39
C ASN A 261 14.66 9.55 -16.56
N ASP A 262 15.62 10.33 -16.06
CA ASP A 262 15.63 11.80 -16.15
C ASP A 262 14.35 12.48 -15.62
N ALA A 263 13.62 11.79 -14.76
CA ALA A 263 12.49 12.33 -14.03
C ALA A 263 12.86 12.61 -12.57
N VAL A 264 12.06 13.44 -11.92
CA VAL A 264 12.17 13.72 -10.49
C VAL A 264 10.84 13.52 -9.81
N LYS A 265 10.89 13.17 -8.55
CA LYS A 265 9.71 13.04 -7.70
C LYS A 265 9.62 14.29 -6.81
N ILE A 266 8.45 14.91 -6.75
CA ILE A 266 8.20 16.10 -5.92
C ILE A 266 7.28 15.75 -4.74
N SER A 267 7.37 16.55 -3.67
CA SER A 267 6.59 16.30 -2.46
C SER A 267 5.13 16.74 -2.62
N ALA A 268 4.21 15.80 -2.80
CA ALA A 268 2.77 16.09 -2.75
C ALA A 268 2.36 16.69 -1.38
N ALA A 269 2.96 16.21 -0.28
CA ALA A 269 2.71 16.77 1.05
C ALA A 269 3.03 18.25 1.12
N TRP A 270 4.15 18.69 0.52
CA TRP A 270 4.53 20.10 0.48
C TRP A 270 3.54 20.91 -0.36
N LEU A 271 3.16 20.45 -1.55
CA LEU A 271 2.20 21.14 -2.42
C LEU A 271 0.86 21.38 -1.71
N ILE A 272 0.34 20.36 -1.06
CA ILE A 272 -0.92 20.41 -0.32
C ILE A 272 -0.81 21.34 0.90
N ASP A 273 0.30 21.27 1.63
CA ASP A 273 0.56 22.10 2.82
C ASP A 273 0.68 23.59 2.50
N GLN A 274 1.37 23.94 1.38
CA GLN A 274 1.50 25.34 0.93
C GLN A 274 0.15 25.99 0.54
N LEU A 275 -0.84 25.18 0.18
CA LEU A 275 -2.20 25.63 -0.11
C LEU A 275 -3.09 25.74 1.15
N GLY A 276 -2.54 25.45 2.32
CA GLY A 276 -3.25 25.60 3.59
C GLY A 276 -4.27 24.52 3.89
N TRP A 277 -4.20 23.35 3.22
CA TRP A 277 -5.14 22.26 3.42
C TRP A 277 -5.00 21.55 4.77
N ARG A 278 -3.86 21.66 5.45
CA ARG A 278 -3.62 21.00 6.73
C ARG A 278 -4.64 21.48 7.77
N GLY A 279 -5.34 20.53 8.40
CA GLY A 279 -6.38 20.79 9.38
C GLY A 279 -7.77 21.12 8.80
N GLU A 280 -7.89 21.29 7.47
CA GLU A 280 -9.19 21.51 6.82
C GLU A 280 -10.07 20.26 6.93
N GLU A 281 -11.33 20.45 7.31
CA GLU A 281 -12.34 19.40 7.45
C GLU A 281 -13.56 19.68 6.57
N ARG A 282 -14.01 18.66 5.82
CA ARG A 282 -15.23 18.70 5.01
C ARG A 282 -15.96 17.37 5.10
N ASP A 283 -17.27 17.41 5.33
CA ASP A 283 -18.16 16.25 5.37
C ASP A 283 -17.66 15.08 6.23
N GLY A 284 -16.98 15.41 7.35
CA GLY A 284 -16.43 14.45 8.30
C GLY A 284 -15.16 13.76 7.83
N VAL A 285 -14.44 14.32 6.85
CA VAL A 285 -13.07 13.98 6.47
C VAL A 285 -12.17 15.18 6.67
N LYS A 286 -11.01 14.98 7.30
CA LYS A 286 -10.06 16.04 7.64
C LYS A 286 -8.69 15.75 7.03
N VAL A 287 -8.00 16.77 6.54
CA VAL A 287 -6.57 16.68 6.26
C VAL A 287 -5.83 16.71 7.60
N SER A 288 -5.02 15.72 7.88
CA SER A 288 -4.29 15.60 9.16
C SER A 288 -3.50 16.86 9.50
N ASP A 289 -3.52 17.25 10.79
CA ASP A 289 -2.70 18.36 11.30
C ASP A 289 -1.21 18.03 11.24
N ASP A 290 -0.85 16.74 11.31
CA ASP A 290 0.54 16.29 11.39
C ASP A 290 1.15 15.96 10.02
N HIS A 291 0.32 15.60 9.03
CA HIS A 291 0.81 15.17 7.72
C HIS A 291 -0.19 15.44 6.58
N ALA A 292 0.12 16.41 5.72
CA ALA A 292 -0.77 16.88 4.66
C ALA A 292 -1.20 15.80 3.62
N LEU A 293 -0.50 14.67 3.51
CA LEU A 293 -0.92 13.53 2.68
C LEU A 293 -1.91 12.58 3.35
N VAL A 294 -2.14 12.71 4.64
CA VAL A 294 -3.04 11.82 5.38
C VAL A 294 -4.40 12.49 5.48
N LEU A 295 -5.43 11.81 5.00
CA LEU A 295 -6.81 12.14 5.28
C LEU A 295 -7.32 11.29 6.45
N GLU A 296 -8.03 11.90 7.38
CA GLU A 296 -8.55 11.31 8.60
C GLU A 296 -10.07 11.32 8.62
N GLY A 297 -10.69 10.21 9.05
CA GLY A 297 -12.13 10.13 9.22
C GLY A 297 -12.59 10.75 10.55
N CYS A 298 -13.31 11.85 10.49
CA CYS A 298 -13.93 12.54 11.62
C CYS A 298 -15.45 12.29 11.70
N GLY A 299 -15.91 11.14 11.15
CA GLY A 299 -17.32 10.76 11.12
C GLY A 299 -17.83 10.36 9.76
N ALA A 300 -17.10 10.64 8.66
CA ALA A 300 -17.45 10.17 7.32
C ALA A 300 -17.50 8.65 7.24
N ARG A 301 -18.57 8.12 6.66
CA ARG A 301 -18.78 6.67 6.52
C ARG A 301 -19.01 6.24 5.07
N SER A 302 -19.04 7.18 4.12
CA SER A 302 -19.21 6.91 2.69
C SER A 302 -17.95 7.26 1.90
N ALA A 303 -17.67 6.52 0.84
CA ALA A 303 -16.57 6.79 -0.08
C ALA A 303 -16.67 8.20 -0.71
N ALA A 304 -17.88 8.67 -0.95
CA ALA A 304 -18.13 9.95 -1.63
C ALA A 304 -17.51 11.14 -0.91
N ALA A 305 -17.59 11.21 0.43
CA ALA A 305 -16.99 12.29 1.22
C ALA A 305 -15.45 12.34 1.07
N TRP A 306 -14.81 11.18 1.12
CA TRP A 306 -13.36 11.07 0.94
C TRP A 306 -12.89 11.45 -0.46
N LEU A 307 -13.62 10.98 -1.48
CA LEU A 307 -13.32 11.28 -2.88
C LEU A 307 -13.59 12.75 -3.22
N ALA A 308 -14.61 13.37 -2.63
CA ALA A 308 -14.91 14.79 -2.82
C ALA A 308 -13.78 15.67 -2.27
N LEU A 309 -13.34 15.44 -1.02
CA LEU A 309 -12.22 16.21 -0.44
C LEU A 309 -10.93 15.98 -1.25
N ALA A 310 -10.66 14.75 -1.66
CA ALA A 310 -9.49 14.44 -2.47
C ALA A 310 -9.53 15.13 -3.84
N ALA A 311 -10.70 15.22 -4.49
CA ALA A 311 -10.85 15.92 -5.75
C ALA A 311 -10.63 17.44 -5.59
N ASP A 312 -11.13 18.05 -4.53
CA ASP A 312 -10.91 19.47 -4.23
C ASP A 312 -9.42 19.78 -4.00
N ILE A 313 -8.73 18.93 -3.24
CA ILE A 313 -7.28 19.03 -3.02
C ILE A 313 -6.53 18.90 -4.35
N ALA A 314 -6.84 17.89 -5.15
CA ALA A 314 -6.17 17.66 -6.43
C ALA A 314 -6.38 18.83 -7.41
N ALA A 315 -7.61 19.34 -7.52
CA ALA A 315 -7.92 20.48 -8.35
C ALA A 315 -7.16 21.76 -7.92
N SER A 316 -7.06 22.02 -6.61
CA SER A 316 -6.33 23.17 -6.10
C SER A 316 -4.82 23.09 -6.36
N VAL A 317 -4.24 21.88 -6.29
CA VAL A 317 -2.82 21.66 -6.62
C VAL A 317 -2.58 21.82 -8.11
N GLU A 318 -3.45 21.28 -8.96
CA GLU A 318 -3.35 21.45 -10.42
C GLU A 318 -3.48 22.92 -10.83
N GLU A 319 -4.43 23.68 -10.27
CA GLU A 319 -4.59 25.11 -10.54
C GLU A 319 -3.38 25.93 -10.12
N ALA A 320 -2.78 25.64 -8.96
CA ALA A 320 -1.69 26.43 -8.41
C ALA A 320 -0.31 26.10 -9.00
N TYR A 321 -0.08 24.83 -9.36
CA TYR A 321 1.25 24.32 -9.68
C TYR A 321 1.35 23.64 -11.05
N ASP A 322 0.25 23.46 -11.78
CA ASP A 322 0.18 22.67 -13.02
C ASP A 322 0.70 21.23 -12.81
N VAL A 323 0.37 20.65 -11.65
CA VAL A 323 0.79 19.31 -11.22
C VAL A 323 -0.43 18.48 -10.86
N SER A 324 -0.64 17.37 -11.55
CA SER A 324 -1.73 16.44 -11.25
C SER A 324 -1.37 15.51 -10.11
N LEU A 325 -2.29 15.33 -9.14
CA LEU A 325 -2.17 14.37 -8.06
C LEU A 325 -2.91 13.08 -8.40
N GLU A 326 -2.25 11.94 -8.18
CA GLU A 326 -2.84 10.60 -8.33
C GLU A 326 -3.15 10.00 -6.95
N LEU A 327 -4.34 9.41 -6.81
CA LEU A 327 -4.72 8.68 -5.59
C LEU A 327 -3.80 7.46 -5.39
N GLU A 328 -3.32 7.24 -4.16
CA GLU A 328 -2.60 6.02 -3.80
C GLU A 328 -3.57 4.86 -3.51
N PRO A 329 -4.68 5.04 -2.75
CA PRO A 329 -5.67 3.99 -2.53
C PRO A 329 -6.47 3.68 -3.79
N ARG A 330 -6.86 2.39 -3.92
CA ARG A 330 -7.70 1.91 -5.03
C ARG A 330 -9.18 2.05 -4.67
N VAL A 331 -9.97 2.64 -5.57
CA VAL A 331 -11.43 2.65 -5.44
C VAL A 331 -11.98 1.30 -5.91
N ILE A 332 -12.83 0.66 -5.11
CA ILE A 332 -13.46 -0.63 -5.42
C ILE A 332 -14.98 -0.47 -5.38
N GLY A 333 -15.68 -0.96 -6.41
CA GLY A 333 -17.13 -0.90 -6.54
C GLY A 333 -17.65 0.39 -7.17
N ALA A 334 -16.78 1.29 -7.68
CA ALA A 334 -17.26 2.38 -8.53
C ALA A 334 -17.97 1.81 -9.75
N ALA A 335 -19.19 2.31 -10.04
CA ALA A 335 -19.81 2.08 -11.34
C ALA A 335 -18.87 2.66 -12.40
N GLY A 336 -18.45 1.82 -13.33
CA GLY A 336 -17.61 2.25 -14.46
C GLY A 336 -18.38 3.21 -15.38
#